data_b3c551cfca7918b4a079ca522cb00f50
#
_entry.id   b3c551cfca7918b4a079ca522cb00f50
#
_cell.length_a   1.000
_cell.length_b   1.000
_cell.length_c   1.000
_cell.angle_alpha   90.00
_cell.angle_beta   90.00
_cell.angle_gamma   90.00
#
_symmetry.space_group_name_H-M   'P 1'
#
loop_
_entity.id
_entity.type
_entity.pdbx_description
1 polymer ?
#
loop_
_entity_poly.entity_id
_entity_poly.type
_entity_poly.pdbx_seq_one_letter_code
_entity_poly.pdbx_strand_id
1 'polypeptide(L)'
;MRHEHLAPGAMVLRQFAAPEGAALLAGIEGVTVHAPFRHMITPGGFRMSVGMTNCGPLGWVTDKTGYRYDAVDPVSGLPWPPMPDVFRRLATGAAANAGFNEYVPDACLVNRYEPGSRLTLHQDRNEKDFDQPIISVSLGLPAVFLFGGFERSDRAARVEVTHGDVVVWGGPSRLRYHGVLPLKEGRHPLVGVYRINLTFRKAG
;
A
#
# COMPACT_ATOMS: atom_id res chain seq x y z
N MET A 1 -3.94 -15.23 -16.07
CA MET A 1 -3.53 -14.55 -14.82
C MET A 1 -3.46 -15.61 -13.72
N ARG A 2 -2.38 -15.67 -12.94
CA ARG A 2 -2.22 -16.65 -11.87
C ARG A 2 -2.65 -16.02 -10.54
N HIS A 3 -3.60 -16.66 -9.84
CA HIS A 3 -4.03 -16.31 -8.50
C HIS A 3 -3.35 -17.25 -7.50
N GLU A 4 -2.82 -16.70 -6.42
CA GLU A 4 -2.24 -17.45 -5.31
C GLU A 4 -3.01 -17.12 -4.04
N HIS A 5 -3.74 -18.11 -3.51
CA HIS A 5 -4.51 -17.94 -2.29
C HIS A 5 -3.61 -17.94 -1.06
N LEU A 6 -3.78 -16.94 -0.20
CA LEU A 6 -3.04 -16.83 1.07
C LEU A 6 -3.90 -17.30 2.26
N ALA A 7 -5.18 -16.92 2.26
CA ALA A 7 -6.16 -17.27 3.28
C ALA A 7 -7.58 -16.95 2.73
N PRO A 8 -8.67 -17.34 3.42
CA PRO A 8 -10.01 -16.91 3.05
C PRO A 8 -10.09 -15.37 2.94
N GLY A 9 -10.52 -14.86 1.78
CA GLY A 9 -10.57 -13.43 1.48
C GLY A 9 -9.21 -12.75 1.23
N ALA A 10 -8.13 -13.54 1.05
CA ALA A 10 -6.79 -12.99 0.77
C ALA A 10 -6.08 -13.75 -0.35
N MET A 11 -5.50 -13.02 -1.30
CA MET A 11 -4.77 -13.60 -2.44
C MET A 11 -3.73 -12.66 -3.02
N VAL A 12 -2.82 -13.22 -3.80
CA VAL A 12 -1.93 -12.49 -4.69
C VAL A 12 -2.40 -12.67 -6.14
N LEU A 13 -2.62 -11.56 -6.82
CA LEU A 13 -2.83 -11.50 -8.26
C LEU A 13 -1.47 -11.26 -8.92
N ARG A 14 -0.86 -12.34 -9.43
CA ARG A 14 0.50 -12.27 -9.98
C ARG A 14 0.53 -11.49 -11.28
N GLN A 15 1.44 -10.51 -11.36
CA GLN A 15 1.68 -9.65 -12.53
C GLN A 15 0.45 -8.86 -13.01
N PHE A 16 -0.56 -8.69 -12.15
CA PHE A 16 -1.81 -8.01 -12.50
C PHE A 16 -1.60 -6.57 -12.95
N ALA A 17 -0.72 -5.83 -12.27
CA ALA A 17 -0.42 -4.44 -12.54
C ALA A 17 0.74 -4.25 -13.55
N ALA A 18 1.42 -5.31 -13.97
CA ALA A 18 2.59 -5.21 -14.85
C ALA A 18 2.29 -4.51 -16.20
N PRO A 19 1.16 -4.77 -16.88
CA PRO A 19 0.84 -4.07 -18.13
C PRO A 19 0.69 -2.56 -17.99
N GLU A 20 0.30 -2.08 -16.80
CA GLU A 20 0.10 -0.67 -16.51
C GLU A 20 1.29 -0.03 -15.76
N GLY A 21 2.40 -0.75 -15.60
CA GLY A 21 3.55 -0.33 -14.79
C GLY A 21 4.06 1.07 -15.11
N ALA A 22 4.24 1.40 -16.41
CA ALA A 22 4.69 2.72 -16.83
C ALA A 22 3.67 3.83 -16.50
N ALA A 23 2.37 3.57 -16.73
CA ALA A 23 1.30 4.52 -16.42
C ALA A 23 1.16 4.75 -14.91
N LEU A 24 1.34 3.70 -14.10
CA LEU A 24 1.37 3.81 -12.64
C LEU A 24 2.53 4.67 -12.17
N LEU A 25 3.74 4.49 -12.73
CA LEU A 25 4.91 5.31 -12.38
C LEU A 25 4.70 6.77 -12.76
N ALA A 26 4.16 7.06 -13.94
CA ALA A 26 3.80 8.43 -14.34
C ALA A 26 2.76 9.05 -13.38
N GLY A 27 1.78 8.27 -12.94
CA GLY A 27 0.81 8.70 -11.92
C GLY A 27 1.48 9.04 -10.57
N ILE A 28 2.46 8.24 -10.14
CA ILE A 28 3.25 8.51 -8.93
C ILE A 28 4.04 9.81 -9.07
N GLU A 29 4.69 10.03 -10.20
CA GLU A 29 5.41 11.27 -10.49
C GLU A 29 4.48 12.49 -10.39
N GLY A 30 3.30 12.42 -11.02
CA GLY A 30 2.30 13.49 -10.92
C GLY A 30 1.84 13.77 -9.48
N VAL A 31 1.66 12.75 -8.66
CA VAL A 31 1.35 12.92 -7.23
C VAL A 31 2.51 13.58 -6.49
N THR A 32 3.74 13.13 -6.72
CA THR A 32 4.92 13.59 -5.96
C THR A 32 5.37 15.01 -6.28
N VAL A 33 4.97 15.57 -7.43
CA VAL A 33 5.16 17.00 -7.75
C VAL A 33 4.42 17.88 -6.73
N HIS A 34 3.23 17.48 -6.30
CA HIS A 34 2.38 18.26 -5.39
C HIS A 34 2.49 17.83 -3.93
N ALA A 35 2.75 16.54 -3.70
CA ALA A 35 2.92 15.95 -2.38
C ALA A 35 4.18 15.06 -2.37
N PRO A 36 5.37 15.62 -2.13
CA PRO A 36 6.64 14.88 -2.14
C PRO A 36 6.71 13.79 -1.08
N PHE A 37 7.48 12.73 -1.36
CA PHE A 37 7.78 11.70 -0.37
C PHE A 37 8.42 12.28 0.88
N ARG A 38 7.95 11.84 2.03
CA ARG A 38 8.53 12.21 3.33
C ARG A 38 8.53 11.02 4.30
N HIS A 39 9.44 11.04 5.24
CA HIS A 39 9.48 10.09 6.34
C HIS A 39 8.65 10.64 7.50
N MET A 40 7.52 10.01 7.78
CA MET A 40 6.64 10.42 8.88
C MET A 40 7.24 10.03 10.23
N ILE A 41 6.75 10.65 11.29
CA ILE A 41 7.15 10.37 12.68
C ILE A 41 6.01 9.64 13.37
N THR A 42 6.29 8.53 14.03
CA THR A 42 5.31 7.81 14.84
C THR A 42 4.95 8.60 16.10
N PRO A 43 3.82 8.30 16.79
CA PRO A 43 3.48 8.94 18.07
C PRO A 43 4.56 8.80 19.13
N GLY A 44 5.35 7.73 19.09
CA GLY A 44 6.51 7.52 19.96
C GLY A 44 7.79 8.26 19.55
N GLY A 45 7.73 9.15 18.54
CA GLY A 45 8.87 9.96 18.11
C GLY A 45 9.84 9.25 17.15
N PHE A 46 9.55 8.04 16.70
CA PHE A 46 10.43 7.31 15.79
C PHE A 46 10.17 7.72 14.33
N ARG A 47 11.23 8.02 13.60
CA ARG A 47 11.17 8.27 12.15
C ARG A 47 10.96 6.95 11.41
N MET A 48 9.91 6.89 10.58
CA MET A 48 9.64 5.73 9.73
C MET A 48 10.72 5.58 8.65
N SER A 49 11.15 4.33 8.39
CA SER A 49 12.19 4.04 7.38
C SER A 49 11.68 4.12 5.93
N VAL A 50 10.37 4.19 5.74
CA VAL A 50 9.71 4.25 4.43
C VAL A 50 9.35 5.69 4.11
N GLY A 51 9.70 6.16 2.93
CA GLY A 51 9.22 7.44 2.40
C GLY A 51 7.77 7.31 1.96
N MET A 52 6.90 8.23 2.37
CA MET A 52 5.46 8.14 2.15
C MET A 52 4.87 9.41 1.55
N THR A 53 3.84 9.25 0.74
CA THR A 53 2.93 10.30 0.29
C THR A 53 1.55 9.72 0.07
N ASN A 54 0.56 10.57 -0.21
CA ASN A 54 -0.83 10.16 -0.41
C ASN A 54 -1.44 10.82 -1.65
N CYS A 55 -2.49 10.21 -2.16
CA CYS A 55 -3.43 10.83 -3.10
C CYS A 55 -4.85 10.30 -2.88
N GLY A 56 -5.82 11.09 -3.30
CA GLY A 56 -7.24 10.83 -3.10
C GLY A 56 -7.89 11.78 -2.10
N PRO A 57 -9.19 11.62 -1.82
CA PRO A 57 -9.94 12.42 -0.85
C PRO A 57 -9.35 12.39 0.57
N LEU A 58 -8.74 11.27 0.96
CA LEU A 58 -8.14 11.05 2.28
C LEU A 58 -6.70 10.56 2.14
N GLY A 59 -5.82 11.01 3.04
CA GLY A 59 -4.45 10.53 3.17
C GLY A 59 -4.16 10.00 4.56
N TRP A 60 -3.50 8.86 4.66
CA TRP A 60 -3.04 8.33 5.93
C TRP A 60 -1.82 9.11 6.42
N VAL A 61 -1.87 9.57 7.66
CA VAL A 61 -0.80 10.34 8.29
C VAL A 61 -0.53 9.84 9.70
N THR A 62 0.70 10.10 10.16
CA THR A 62 1.10 9.88 11.53
C THR A 62 2.03 10.99 12.00
N ASP A 63 1.83 11.43 13.21
CA ASP A 63 2.64 12.40 13.93
C ASP A 63 2.49 12.18 15.46
N LYS A 64 2.90 13.13 16.28
CA LYS A 64 2.78 13.05 17.73
C LYS A 64 1.34 12.91 18.23
N THR A 65 0.34 13.29 17.41
CA THR A 65 -1.09 13.22 17.77
C THR A 65 -1.72 11.85 17.48
N GLY A 66 -1.04 10.99 16.73
CA GLY A 66 -1.51 9.63 16.44
C GLY A 66 -1.52 9.28 14.96
N TYR A 67 -2.16 8.15 14.68
CA TYR A 67 -2.41 7.63 13.34
C TYR A 67 -3.83 8.00 12.91
N ARG A 68 -4.01 8.57 11.71
CA ARG A 68 -5.33 8.96 11.22
C ARG A 68 -5.37 9.09 9.70
N TYR A 69 -6.58 9.17 9.16
CA TYR A 69 -6.83 9.71 7.84
C TYR A 69 -7.20 11.19 7.95
N ASP A 70 -6.64 11.99 7.05
CA ASP A 70 -6.88 13.42 6.98
C ASP A 70 -7.14 13.84 5.52
N ALA A 71 -8.10 14.72 5.28
CA ALA A 71 -8.38 15.27 3.96
C ALA A 71 -7.34 16.30 3.51
N VAL A 72 -6.57 16.83 4.47
CA VAL A 72 -5.56 17.85 4.27
C VAL A 72 -4.20 17.30 4.68
N ASP A 73 -3.20 17.55 3.87
CA ASP A 73 -1.82 17.27 4.22
C ASP A 73 -1.36 18.20 5.36
N PRO A 74 -1.04 17.66 6.55
CA PRO A 74 -0.68 18.49 7.70
C PRO A 74 0.63 19.28 7.54
N VAL A 75 1.43 18.97 6.51
CA VAL A 75 2.70 19.69 6.24
C VAL A 75 2.46 20.85 5.29
N SER A 76 1.73 20.67 4.21
CA SER A 76 1.46 21.73 3.23
C SER A 76 0.23 22.56 3.57
N GLY A 77 -0.70 22.02 4.36
CA GLY A 77 -2.01 22.62 4.61
C GLY A 77 -2.97 22.57 3.41
N LEU A 78 -2.62 21.82 2.36
CA LEU A 78 -3.40 21.67 1.14
C LEU A 78 -4.10 20.30 1.09
N PRO A 79 -5.22 20.16 0.36
CA PRO A 79 -5.78 18.85 0.04
C PRO A 79 -4.75 17.96 -0.66
N TRP A 80 -4.85 16.65 -0.45
CA TRP A 80 -4.03 15.69 -1.19
C TRP A 80 -4.29 15.78 -2.69
N PRO A 81 -3.29 15.49 -3.54
CA PRO A 81 -3.50 15.41 -4.99
C PRO A 81 -4.62 14.43 -5.34
N PRO A 82 -5.40 14.68 -6.39
CA PRO A 82 -6.40 13.73 -6.88
C PRO A 82 -5.78 12.36 -7.14
N MET A 83 -6.53 11.30 -6.85
CA MET A 83 -6.10 9.94 -7.19
C MET A 83 -6.10 9.78 -8.72
N PRO A 84 -4.95 9.44 -9.35
CA PRO A 84 -4.89 9.20 -10.79
C PRO A 84 -5.90 8.13 -11.23
N ASP A 85 -6.52 8.30 -12.40
CA ASP A 85 -7.53 7.37 -12.91
C ASP A 85 -7.00 5.94 -13.09
N VAL A 86 -5.73 5.80 -13.51
CA VAL A 86 -5.06 4.51 -13.63
C VAL A 86 -5.00 3.79 -12.26
N PHE A 87 -4.79 4.52 -11.17
CA PHE A 87 -4.78 3.95 -9.82
C PHE A 87 -6.15 3.42 -9.44
N ARG A 88 -7.19 4.23 -9.64
CA ARG A 88 -8.58 3.86 -9.32
C ARG A 88 -9.03 2.65 -10.10
N ARG A 89 -8.83 2.64 -11.43
CA ARG A 89 -9.20 1.50 -12.28
C ARG A 89 -8.47 0.23 -11.88
N LEU A 90 -7.17 0.31 -11.63
CA LEU A 90 -6.38 -0.85 -11.21
C LEU A 90 -6.88 -1.41 -9.88
N ALA A 91 -7.08 -0.56 -8.88
CA ALA A 91 -7.54 -0.98 -7.55
C ALA A 91 -8.93 -1.62 -7.61
N THR A 92 -9.88 -1.00 -8.31
CA THR A 92 -11.24 -1.54 -8.51
C THR A 92 -11.21 -2.87 -9.27
N GLY A 93 -10.39 -2.97 -10.33
CA GLY A 93 -10.23 -4.21 -11.09
C GLY A 93 -9.59 -5.33 -10.27
N ALA A 94 -8.58 -5.03 -9.45
CA ALA A 94 -7.95 -6.00 -8.56
C ALA A 94 -8.93 -6.50 -7.48
N ALA A 95 -9.70 -5.60 -6.89
CA ALA A 95 -10.73 -5.95 -5.91
C ALA A 95 -11.77 -6.90 -6.52
N ALA A 96 -12.31 -6.56 -7.69
CA ALA A 96 -13.28 -7.39 -8.41
C ALA A 96 -12.72 -8.79 -8.74
N ASN A 97 -11.46 -8.88 -9.20
CA ASN A 97 -10.79 -10.17 -9.45
C ASN A 97 -10.58 -11.00 -8.18
N ALA A 98 -10.58 -10.39 -7.01
CA ALA A 98 -10.50 -11.05 -5.71
C ALA A 98 -11.87 -11.31 -5.07
N GLY A 99 -12.98 -11.01 -5.78
CA GLY A 99 -14.34 -11.25 -5.32
C GLY A 99 -14.95 -10.10 -4.51
N PHE A 100 -14.31 -8.94 -4.46
CA PHE A 100 -14.83 -7.73 -3.82
C PHE A 100 -15.37 -6.77 -4.89
N ASN A 101 -16.64 -6.97 -5.22
CA ASN A 101 -17.36 -6.08 -6.14
C ASN A 101 -17.70 -4.74 -5.45
N GLU A 102 -17.94 -3.70 -6.23
CA GLU A 102 -18.33 -2.36 -5.74
C GLU A 102 -17.27 -1.63 -4.91
N TYR A 103 -16.02 -2.13 -4.87
CA TYR A 103 -14.93 -1.44 -4.18
C TYR A 103 -14.51 -0.16 -4.92
N VAL A 104 -14.58 0.96 -4.23
CA VAL A 104 -14.11 2.26 -4.72
C VAL A 104 -13.19 2.89 -3.67
N PRO A 105 -11.88 2.96 -3.91
CA PRO A 105 -10.96 3.54 -2.94
C PRO A 105 -11.13 5.05 -2.85
N ASP A 106 -10.99 5.59 -1.64
CA ASP A 106 -10.92 7.04 -1.37
C ASP A 106 -9.57 7.47 -0.80
N ALA A 107 -8.66 6.53 -0.55
CA ALA A 107 -7.31 6.78 -0.08
C ALA A 107 -6.32 5.87 -0.81
N CYS A 108 -5.19 6.44 -1.21
CA CYS A 108 -4.03 5.70 -1.69
C CYS A 108 -2.77 6.21 -0.97
N LEU A 109 -2.21 5.37 -0.11
CA LEU A 109 -0.89 5.59 0.50
C LEU A 109 0.18 5.06 -0.45
N VAL A 110 1.08 5.93 -0.88
CA VAL A 110 2.23 5.59 -1.72
C VAL A 110 3.47 5.47 -0.85
N ASN A 111 4.03 4.27 -0.79
CA ASN A 111 5.20 3.94 0.02
C ASN A 111 6.42 3.74 -0.88
N ARG A 112 7.52 4.45 -0.63
CA ARG A 112 8.81 4.25 -1.29
C ARG A 112 9.80 3.65 -0.30
N TYR A 113 10.20 2.41 -0.58
CA TYR A 113 11.20 1.68 0.17
C TYR A 113 12.57 1.84 -0.49
N GLU A 114 13.56 2.17 0.31
CA GLU A 114 14.98 2.09 0.00
C GLU A 114 15.56 0.80 0.58
N PRO A 115 16.73 0.32 0.12
CA PRO A 115 17.39 -0.83 0.76
C PRO A 115 17.49 -0.65 2.29
N GLY A 116 17.12 -1.69 3.03
CA GLY A 116 17.02 -1.66 4.50
C GLY A 116 15.67 -1.15 5.06
N SER A 117 14.87 -0.43 4.28
CA SER A 117 13.55 0.02 4.73
C SER A 117 12.59 -1.15 4.95
N ARG A 118 11.75 -1.06 5.98
CA ARG A 118 10.81 -2.10 6.37
C ARG A 118 9.53 -1.52 6.97
N LEU A 119 8.47 -2.33 6.99
CA LEU A 119 7.31 -2.11 7.85
C LEU A 119 7.15 -3.33 8.78
N THR A 120 7.17 -3.08 10.07
CA THR A 120 6.93 -4.13 11.08
C THR A 120 5.49 -4.63 11.00
N LEU A 121 5.21 -5.79 11.57
CA LEU A 121 3.85 -6.34 11.64
C LEU A 121 2.90 -5.34 12.31
N HIS A 122 1.83 -5.01 11.59
CA HIS A 122 0.77 -4.09 12.01
C HIS A 122 -0.57 -4.52 11.40
N GLN A 123 -1.63 -3.91 11.84
CA GLN A 123 -2.97 -4.03 11.27
C GLN A 123 -3.41 -2.65 10.80
N ASP A 124 -4.13 -2.60 9.69
CA ASP A 124 -4.82 -1.40 9.24
C ASP A 124 -6.16 -1.29 9.97
N ARG A 125 -6.27 -0.32 10.88
CA ARG A 125 -7.40 -0.16 11.82
C ARG A 125 -7.94 1.26 11.87
N ASN A 126 -7.47 2.14 11.01
CA ASN A 126 -7.88 3.54 11.02
C ASN A 126 -9.04 3.82 10.05
N GLU A 127 -9.44 2.83 9.24
CA GLU A 127 -10.56 2.90 8.32
C GLU A 127 -11.89 2.75 9.07
N LYS A 128 -12.96 3.34 8.51
CA LYS A 128 -14.31 3.25 9.10
C LYS A 128 -15.06 1.99 8.66
N ASP A 129 -14.76 1.47 7.47
CA ASP A 129 -15.44 0.34 6.88
C ASP A 129 -14.47 -0.84 6.70
N PHE A 130 -14.59 -1.85 7.57
CA PHE A 130 -13.79 -3.07 7.52
C PHE A 130 -14.36 -4.14 6.59
N ASP A 131 -15.53 -3.94 5.99
CA ASP A 131 -16.06 -4.85 4.97
C ASP A 131 -15.33 -4.65 3.64
N GLN A 132 -14.70 -3.50 3.46
CA GLN A 132 -13.92 -3.17 2.27
C GLN A 132 -12.51 -3.76 2.32
N PRO A 133 -12.01 -4.29 1.17
CA PRO A 133 -10.67 -4.87 1.11
C PRO A 133 -9.58 -3.80 1.12
N ILE A 134 -8.35 -4.27 1.33
CA ILE A 134 -7.12 -3.52 1.05
C ILE A 134 -6.49 -4.08 -0.22
N ILE A 135 -6.04 -3.19 -1.09
CA ILE A 135 -5.35 -3.51 -2.33
C ILE A 135 -3.93 -2.97 -2.25
N SER A 136 -2.94 -3.85 -2.35
CA SER A 136 -1.52 -3.51 -2.23
C SER A 136 -0.76 -3.88 -3.50
N VAL A 137 -0.36 -2.88 -4.28
CA VAL A 137 0.36 -3.03 -5.55
C VAL A 137 1.86 -2.90 -5.32
N SER A 138 2.64 -3.81 -5.87
CA SER A 138 4.11 -3.79 -5.77
C SER A 138 4.74 -3.39 -7.10
N LEU A 139 5.61 -2.39 -7.09
CA LEU A 139 6.37 -1.91 -8.25
C LEU A 139 7.86 -1.84 -7.89
N GLY A 140 8.73 -2.23 -8.83
CA GLY A 140 10.17 -2.16 -8.66
C GLY A 140 10.79 -3.41 -8.04
N LEU A 141 11.68 -3.23 -7.06
CA LEU A 141 12.42 -4.32 -6.44
C LEU A 141 11.51 -5.34 -5.77
N PRO A 142 11.87 -6.63 -5.81
CA PRO A 142 11.15 -7.67 -5.08
C PRO A 142 11.25 -7.44 -3.56
N ALA A 143 10.19 -7.81 -2.85
CA ALA A 143 10.15 -7.73 -1.40
C ALA A 143 9.47 -8.96 -0.80
N VAL A 144 9.71 -9.21 0.49
CA VAL A 144 9.01 -10.23 1.24
C VAL A 144 7.89 -9.56 2.04
N PHE A 145 6.65 -9.78 1.60
CA PHE A 145 5.45 -9.41 2.33
C PHE A 145 5.18 -10.46 3.40
N LEU A 146 4.97 -10.01 4.62
CA LEU A 146 4.59 -10.85 5.75
C LEU A 146 3.07 -10.83 5.88
N PHE A 147 2.44 -12.00 5.92
CA PHE A 147 1.01 -12.14 6.12
C PHE A 147 0.75 -13.08 7.30
N GLY A 148 0.37 -12.52 8.44
CA GLY A 148 0.24 -13.21 9.73
C GLY A 148 -1.19 -13.62 10.07
N GLY A 149 -1.41 -13.89 11.33
CA GLY A 149 -2.73 -14.15 11.90
C GLY A 149 -3.39 -12.89 12.46
N PHE A 150 -4.23 -13.07 13.47
CA PHE A 150 -4.97 -11.98 14.13
C PHE A 150 -4.26 -11.46 15.38
N GLU A 151 -3.26 -12.20 15.86
CA GLU A 151 -2.38 -11.77 16.93
C GLU A 151 -0.99 -11.43 16.37
N ARG A 152 -0.33 -10.44 16.96
CA ARG A 152 1.02 -10.03 16.52
C ARG A 152 2.05 -11.14 16.69
N SER A 153 1.83 -12.06 17.61
CA SER A 153 2.67 -13.23 17.90
C SER A 153 2.46 -14.38 16.92
N ASP A 154 1.38 -14.36 16.13
CA ASP A 154 1.10 -15.42 15.18
C ASP A 154 2.20 -15.51 14.11
N ARG A 155 2.51 -16.75 13.73
CA ARG A 155 3.46 -17.00 12.65
C ARG A 155 2.99 -16.36 11.36
N ALA A 156 3.80 -15.49 10.78
CA ALA A 156 3.52 -14.88 9.49
C ALA A 156 4.07 -15.73 8.34
N ALA A 157 3.25 -15.96 7.32
CA ALA A 157 3.70 -16.48 6.04
C ALA A 157 4.60 -15.44 5.36
N ARG A 158 5.62 -15.92 4.64
CA ARG A 158 6.50 -15.09 3.82
C ARG A 158 6.10 -15.22 2.38
N VAL A 159 5.61 -14.14 1.80
CA VAL A 159 5.14 -14.08 0.43
C VAL A 159 6.08 -13.16 -0.36
N GLU A 160 6.83 -13.73 -1.30
CA GLU A 160 7.61 -12.90 -2.21
C GLU A 160 6.66 -12.16 -3.15
N VAL A 161 6.81 -10.85 -3.25
CA VAL A 161 6.07 -9.98 -4.18
C VAL A 161 7.05 -9.26 -5.08
N THR A 162 6.76 -9.24 -6.38
CA THR A 162 7.59 -8.66 -7.42
C THR A 162 6.86 -7.52 -8.13
N HIS A 163 7.54 -6.87 -9.06
CA HIS A 163 6.94 -5.81 -9.89
C HIS A 163 5.67 -6.30 -10.58
N GLY A 164 4.57 -5.59 -10.41
CA GLY A 164 3.27 -5.90 -10.99
C GLY A 164 2.39 -6.83 -10.15
N ASP A 165 2.89 -7.43 -9.08
CA ASP A 165 2.06 -8.24 -8.17
C ASP A 165 1.12 -7.35 -7.34
N VAL A 166 -0.11 -7.83 -7.14
CA VAL A 166 -1.10 -7.16 -6.30
C VAL A 166 -1.57 -8.11 -5.21
N VAL A 167 -1.41 -7.73 -3.96
CA VAL A 167 -1.98 -8.45 -2.82
C VAL A 167 -3.32 -7.81 -2.48
N VAL A 168 -4.35 -8.64 -2.36
CA VAL A 168 -5.70 -8.23 -1.94
C VAL A 168 -6.05 -8.99 -0.68
N TRP A 169 -6.54 -8.30 0.35
CA TRP A 169 -7.10 -8.95 1.54
C TRP A 169 -8.28 -8.17 2.11
N GLY A 170 -9.34 -8.89 2.46
CA GLY A 170 -10.60 -8.34 2.98
C GLY A 170 -11.44 -9.43 3.65
N GLY A 171 -12.66 -9.09 4.03
CA GLY A 171 -13.56 -10.01 4.70
C GLY A 171 -12.90 -10.69 5.91
N PRO A 172 -12.89 -12.04 5.98
CA PRO A 172 -12.30 -12.75 7.13
C PRO A 172 -10.82 -12.44 7.37
N SER A 173 -10.09 -11.95 6.37
CA SER A 173 -8.66 -11.62 6.48
C SER A 173 -8.37 -10.15 6.69
N ARG A 174 -9.38 -9.26 6.73
CA ARG A 174 -9.21 -7.81 6.73
C ARG A 174 -8.29 -7.29 7.83
N LEU A 175 -8.38 -7.85 9.02
CA LEU A 175 -7.63 -7.43 10.20
C LEU A 175 -6.41 -8.33 10.51
N ARG A 176 -5.90 -9.08 9.54
CA ARG A 176 -4.66 -9.85 9.75
C ARG A 176 -3.45 -8.92 9.86
N TYR A 177 -2.53 -9.29 10.75
CA TYR A 177 -1.23 -8.63 10.84
C TYR A 177 -0.44 -8.83 9.57
N HIS A 178 0.14 -7.77 9.06
CA HIS A 178 0.98 -7.81 7.86
C HIS A 178 2.15 -6.84 7.99
N GLY A 179 3.14 -7.01 7.11
CA GLY A 179 4.34 -6.19 7.14
C GLY A 179 5.23 -6.46 5.94
N VAL A 180 6.40 -5.81 5.91
CA VAL A 180 7.39 -5.99 4.85
C VAL A 180 8.77 -6.12 5.50
N LEU A 181 9.49 -7.19 5.18
CA LEU A 181 10.87 -7.38 5.65
C LEU A 181 11.80 -6.30 5.07
N PRO A 182 12.97 -6.08 5.68
CA PRO A 182 13.96 -5.15 5.14
C PRO A 182 14.21 -5.40 3.65
N LEU A 183 14.05 -4.34 2.83
CA LEU A 183 14.26 -4.41 1.40
C LEU A 183 15.73 -4.75 1.12
N LYS A 184 15.97 -5.71 0.25
CA LYS A 184 17.32 -6.05 -0.21
C LYS A 184 17.79 -5.05 -1.26
N GLU A 185 19.10 -4.90 -1.38
CA GLU A 185 19.74 -4.18 -2.47
C GLU A 185 19.42 -4.82 -3.83
N GLY A 186 19.35 -3.98 -4.86
CA GLY A 186 19.08 -4.41 -6.23
C GLY A 186 18.82 -3.23 -7.14
N ARG A 187 18.53 -3.55 -8.41
CA ARG A 187 18.17 -2.55 -9.42
C ARG A 187 17.08 -3.09 -10.33
N HIS A 188 15.98 -2.34 -10.44
CA HIS A 188 14.89 -2.64 -11.35
C HIS A 188 14.96 -1.71 -12.56
N PRO A 189 14.75 -2.19 -13.80
CA PRO A 189 14.88 -1.37 -15.01
C PRO A 189 14.06 -0.09 -15.02
N LEU A 190 12.82 -0.14 -14.49
CA LEU A 190 11.88 0.99 -14.49
C LEU A 190 11.92 1.85 -13.21
N VAL A 191 12.24 1.25 -12.05
CA VAL A 191 12.09 1.91 -10.74
C VAL A 191 13.45 2.21 -10.10
N GLY A 192 14.54 1.71 -10.67
CA GLY A 192 15.89 1.88 -10.12
C GLY A 192 16.10 1.07 -8.85
N VAL A 193 16.63 1.69 -7.81
CA VAL A 193 17.01 1.03 -6.53
C VAL A 193 15.86 0.97 -5.52
N TYR A 194 14.65 1.31 -5.92
CA TYR A 194 13.50 1.41 -5.04
C TYR A 194 12.51 0.26 -5.24
N ARG A 195 11.72 0.02 -4.20
CA ARG A 195 10.40 -0.59 -4.31
C ARG A 195 9.37 0.49 -4.01
N ILE A 196 8.36 0.61 -4.86
CA ILE A 196 7.19 1.45 -4.58
C ILE A 196 5.99 0.53 -4.34
N ASN A 197 5.19 0.90 -3.36
CA ASN A 197 3.97 0.18 -3.05
C ASN A 197 2.80 1.18 -2.99
N LEU A 198 1.73 0.87 -3.71
CA LEU A 198 0.48 1.61 -3.64
C LEU A 198 -0.49 0.81 -2.77
N THR A 199 -0.93 1.38 -1.67
CA THR A 199 -1.93 0.73 -0.80
C THR A 199 -3.23 1.52 -0.85
N PHE A 200 -4.25 0.91 -1.43
CA PHE A 200 -5.58 1.50 -1.60
C PHE A 200 -6.52 1.03 -0.50
N ARG A 201 -7.35 1.97 -0.02
CA ARG A 201 -8.33 1.72 1.04
C ARG A 201 -9.60 2.51 0.81
N LYS A 202 -10.70 2.02 1.36
CA LYS A 202 -11.91 2.78 1.63
C LYS A 202 -11.82 3.22 3.09
N ALA A 203 -11.46 4.48 3.32
CA ALA A 203 -11.07 4.97 4.64
C ALA A 203 -12.17 5.78 5.34
N GLY A 204 -13.05 6.44 4.57
CA GLY A 204 -14.11 7.33 5.06
C GLY A 204 -15.52 6.87 4.83
#